data_f828b47ffebcbfe1dd31ba51486adea0
#
_entry.id   f828b47ffebcbfe1dd31ba51486adea0
#
_cell.length_a   1.000
_cell.length_b   1.000
_cell.length_c   1.000
_cell.angle_alpha   90.00
_cell.angle_beta   90.00
_cell.angle_gamma   90.00
#
_symmetry.space_group_name_H-M   'P 1'
#
loop_
_entity.id
_entity.type
_entity.pdbx_description
1 polymer ?
#
loop_
_entity_poly.entity_id
_entity_poly.type
_entity_poly.pdbx_seq_one_letter_code
_entity_poly.pdbx_strand_id
1 'polypeptide(L)'
;MATVRDRQLVATALAAGDSDLGGLAVAVAGGEVIGVSFGNRTAGAAAVALNRRMSSYAEQTAAAGDAKAGEDDMALADEVLERLQQFAAGELVDLSKIPISLSHLTPFQRQVVKACRAIKRGDSRSYGEVAAAAGSPGAARAVGQVMRTNRMPLIVPCHRVVAAGGKLGGFSAPQGLAMKRRLLELESDRLFT
;
A
#
# COMPACT_ATOMS: atom_id res chain seq x y z
N MET A 1 -21.57 8.14 35.24
CA MET A 1 -22.00 8.25 33.85
C MET A 1 -20.84 8.84 33.09
N ALA A 2 -20.07 8.01 32.38
CA ALA A 2 -18.91 8.42 31.59
C ALA A 2 -19.41 8.80 30.20
N THR A 3 -19.28 10.06 29.84
CA THR A 3 -19.60 10.63 28.52
C THR A 3 -18.64 9.99 27.51
N VAL A 4 -19.16 9.20 26.60
CA VAL A 4 -18.46 8.76 25.39
C VAL A 4 -18.23 10.02 24.56
N ARG A 5 -17.00 10.54 24.60
CA ARG A 5 -16.58 11.58 23.65
C ARG A 5 -16.56 10.94 22.27
N ASP A 6 -17.40 11.43 21.37
CA ASP A 6 -17.29 11.17 19.93
C ASP A 6 -15.84 11.46 19.51
N ARG A 7 -15.08 10.41 19.26
CA ARG A 7 -13.75 10.52 18.66
C ARG A 7 -13.98 10.84 17.18
N GLN A 8 -13.84 12.08 16.86
CA GLN A 8 -13.88 12.60 15.50
C GLN A 8 -12.77 11.89 14.71
N LEU A 9 -13.17 10.99 13.83
CA LEU A 9 -12.30 10.35 12.85
C LEU A 9 -11.69 11.48 12.00
N VAL A 10 -10.38 11.45 11.78
CA VAL A 10 -9.72 12.33 10.82
C VAL A 10 -10.52 12.25 9.53
N ALA A 11 -11.00 13.40 9.06
CA ALA A 11 -11.74 13.43 7.81
C ALA A 11 -10.79 13.04 6.67
N THR A 12 -11.01 11.84 6.16
CA THR A 12 -10.18 11.18 5.18
C THR A 12 -10.99 11.08 3.91
N ALA A 13 -10.46 11.55 2.80
CA ALA A 13 -11.04 11.26 1.49
C ALA A 13 -10.90 9.77 1.20
N LEU A 14 -11.98 9.12 0.81
CA LEU A 14 -12.03 7.70 0.49
C LEU A 14 -12.65 7.51 -0.89
N ALA A 15 -11.88 6.90 -1.80
CA ALA A 15 -12.37 6.40 -3.07
C ALA A 15 -12.35 4.87 -3.09
N ALA A 16 -13.33 4.23 -3.73
CA ALA A 16 -13.39 2.78 -3.88
C ALA A 16 -14.02 2.37 -5.20
N GLY A 17 -13.49 1.32 -5.82
CA GLY A 17 -13.96 0.79 -7.09
C GLY A 17 -13.58 -0.68 -7.28
N ASP A 18 -14.21 -1.36 -8.21
CA ASP A 18 -13.88 -2.72 -8.59
C ASP A 18 -12.77 -2.74 -9.64
N SER A 19 -11.99 -3.81 -9.69
CA SER A 19 -10.89 -4.02 -10.62
C SER A 19 -10.66 -5.51 -10.89
N ASP A 20 -9.78 -5.82 -11.84
CA ASP A 20 -9.38 -7.20 -12.14
C ASP A 20 -8.65 -7.89 -10.97
N LEU A 21 -8.09 -7.11 -10.05
CA LEU A 21 -7.52 -7.63 -8.80
C LEU A 21 -8.54 -7.71 -7.64
N GLY A 22 -9.83 -7.48 -7.91
CA GLY A 22 -10.90 -7.39 -6.93
C GLY A 22 -11.15 -5.94 -6.48
N GLY A 23 -11.95 -5.76 -5.42
CA GLY A 23 -12.26 -4.44 -4.88
C GLY A 23 -11.02 -3.70 -4.41
N LEU A 24 -10.94 -2.43 -4.78
CA LEU A 24 -9.91 -1.45 -4.42
C LEU A 24 -10.51 -0.37 -3.52
N ALA A 25 -9.72 0.18 -2.60
CA ALA A 25 -10.04 1.41 -1.89
C ALA A 25 -8.75 2.18 -1.56
N VAL A 26 -8.84 3.50 -1.63
CA VAL A 26 -7.75 4.45 -1.40
C VAL A 26 -8.20 5.46 -0.34
N ALA A 27 -7.35 5.73 0.63
CA ALA A 27 -7.56 6.76 1.64
C ALA A 27 -6.47 7.83 1.51
N VAL A 28 -6.90 9.10 1.45
CA VAL A 28 -6.04 10.29 1.32
C VAL A 28 -6.32 11.25 2.46
N ALA A 29 -5.29 11.88 2.97
CA ALA A 29 -5.39 12.99 3.92
C ALA A 29 -4.17 13.92 3.76
N GLY A 30 -4.42 15.22 3.69
CA GLY A 30 -3.37 16.25 3.59
C GLY A 30 -2.51 16.13 2.34
N GLY A 31 -3.09 15.76 1.19
CA GLY A 31 -2.40 15.61 -0.08
C GLY A 31 -1.55 14.35 -0.21
N GLU A 32 -1.66 13.39 0.72
CA GLU A 32 -0.88 12.15 0.71
C GLU A 32 -1.78 10.92 0.85
N VAL A 33 -1.47 9.85 0.13
CA VAL A 33 -2.11 8.53 0.35
C VAL A 33 -1.66 7.98 1.70
N ILE A 34 -2.62 7.69 2.57
CA ILE A 34 -2.40 7.15 3.91
C ILE A 34 -2.74 5.65 4.01
N GLY A 35 -3.45 5.10 3.03
CA GLY A 35 -3.79 3.69 2.99
C GLY A 35 -4.38 3.23 1.67
N VAL A 36 -4.15 1.97 1.34
CA VAL A 36 -4.74 1.27 0.19
C VAL A 36 -5.23 -0.11 0.65
N SER A 37 -6.40 -0.52 0.16
CA SER A 37 -6.91 -1.89 0.28
C SER A 37 -7.18 -2.44 -1.12
N PHE A 38 -6.85 -3.71 -1.37
CA PHE A 38 -7.09 -4.36 -2.65
C PHE A 38 -7.30 -5.87 -2.47
N GLY A 39 -7.79 -6.54 -3.52
CA GLY A 39 -8.00 -7.99 -3.50
C GLY A 39 -9.23 -8.44 -2.70
N ASN A 40 -10.08 -7.52 -2.30
CA ASN A 40 -11.35 -7.81 -1.63
C ASN A 40 -12.39 -8.24 -2.67
N ARG A 41 -13.52 -8.84 -2.22
CA ARG A 41 -14.55 -9.33 -3.15
C ARG A 41 -15.23 -8.20 -3.93
N THR A 42 -15.40 -7.03 -3.33
CA THR A 42 -16.05 -5.86 -3.92
C THR A 42 -15.40 -4.57 -3.44
N ALA A 43 -15.64 -3.46 -4.15
CA ALA A 43 -15.24 -2.12 -3.74
C ALA A 43 -15.73 -1.77 -2.32
N GLY A 44 -16.98 -2.07 -2.00
CA GLY A 44 -17.52 -1.83 -0.66
C GLY A 44 -16.79 -2.61 0.42
N ALA A 45 -16.43 -3.87 0.17
CA ALA A 45 -15.63 -4.67 1.12
C ALA A 45 -14.21 -4.09 1.28
N ALA A 46 -13.61 -3.57 0.21
CA ALA A 46 -12.30 -2.89 0.27
C ALA A 46 -12.38 -1.63 1.11
N ALA A 47 -13.41 -0.79 0.94
CA ALA A 47 -13.64 0.43 1.71
C ALA A 47 -13.80 0.12 3.20
N VAL A 48 -14.63 -0.86 3.55
CA VAL A 48 -14.82 -1.30 4.95
C VAL A 48 -13.52 -1.82 5.57
N ALA A 49 -12.76 -2.65 4.84
CA ALA A 49 -11.48 -3.17 5.30
C ALA A 49 -10.45 -2.06 5.51
N LEU A 50 -10.43 -1.05 4.64
CA LEU A 50 -9.54 0.10 4.76
C LEU A 50 -9.93 0.97 5.96
N ASN A 51 -11.20 1.35 6.10
CA ASN A 51 -11.70 2.15 7.22
C ASN A 51 -11.39 1.50 8.57
N ARG A 52 -11.61 0.18 8.70
CA ARG A 52 -11.28 -0.55 9.92
C ARG A 52 -9.79 -0.47 10.27
N ARG A 53 -8.91 -0.59 9.28
CA ARG A 53 -7.45 -0.42 9.48
C ARG A 53 -7.10 1.00 9.85
N MET A 54 -7.70 2.01 9.20
CA MET A 54 -7.44 3.42 9.49
C MET A 54 -7.86 3.79 10.91
N SER A 55 -9.02 3.32 11.38
CA SER A 55 -9.47 3.52 12.75
C SER A 55 -8.47 2.95 13.79
N SER A 56 -7.95 1.74 13.55
CA SER A 56 -6.94 1.14 14.42
C SER A 56 -5.61 1.91 14.41
N TYR A 57 -5.28 2.59 13.32
CA TYR A 57 -4.09 3.44 13.23
C TYR A 57 -4.27 4.79 13.93
N ALA A 58 -5.44 5.40 13.82
CA ALA A 58 -5.76 6.65 14.53
C ALA A 58 -5.70 6.48 16.05
N GLU A 59 -6.07 5.31 16.56
CA GLU A 59 -5.93 4.98 17.98
C GLU A 59 -4.47 4.88 18.46
N GLN A 60 -3.56 4.53 17.55
CA GLN A 60 -2.13 4.38 17.85
C GLN A 60 -1.33 5.68 17.66
N THR A 61 -1.84 6.61 16.87
CA THR A 61 -1.21 7.92 16.61
C THR A 61 -2.07 9.02 17.22
N ALA A 62 -1.74 9.48 18.41
CA ALA A 62 -2.45 10.53 19.13
C ALA A 62 -2.31 11.95 18.51
N ALA A 63 -2.12 12.06 17.20
CA ALA A 63 -1.91 13.31 16.49
C ALA A 63 -2.72 13.30 15.17
N ALA A 64 -4.04 13.40 15.31
CA ALA A 64 -4.89 13.74 14.18
C ALA A 64 -5.56 15.07 14.50
N GLY A 65 -5.04 16.15 13.90
CA GLY A 65 -5.71 17.43 13.91
C GLY A 65 -7.04 17.36 13.14
N ASP A 66 -7.94 18.29 13.44
CA ASP A 66 -9.31 18.44 12.87
C ASP A 66 -9.32 18.86 11.37
N ALA A 67 -8.49 18.26 10.52
CA ALA A 67 -8.52 18.56 9.09
C ALA A 67 -9.69 17.82 8.43
N LYS A 68 -10.68 18.57 7.94
CA LYS A 68 -11.68 18.05 7.01
C LYS A 68 -10.99 17.63 5.72
N ALA A 69 -11.42 16.49 5.12
CA ALA A 69 -11.02 16.14 3.77
C ALA A 69 -11.38 17.28 2.82
N GLY A 70 -10.36 17.89 2.19
CA GLY A 70 -10.57 18.92 1.19
C GLY A 70 -11.01 18.34 -0.15
N GLU A 71 -11.48 19.20 -1.05
CA GLU A 71 -11.78 18.80 -2.43
C GLU A 71 -10.55 18.22 -3.13
N ASP A 72 -9.36 18.76 -2.84
CA ASP A 72 -8.08 18.27 -3.36
C ASP A 72 -7.76 16.84 -2.91
N ASP A 73 -8.07 16.47 -1.64
CA ASP A 73 -7.87 15.11 -1.15
C ASP A 73 -8.83 14.12 -1.83
N MET A 74 -10.07 14.54 -2.12
CA MET A 74 -11.03 13.72 -2.85
C MET A 74 -10.58 13.50 -4.30
N ALA A 75 -10.17 14.57 -4.98
CA ALA A 75 -9.65 14.49 -6.35
C ALA A 75 -8.43 13.58 -6.44
N LEU A 76 -7.49 13.68 -5.48
CA LEU A 76 -6.33 12.79 -5.42
C LEU A 76 -6.72 11.34 -5.14
N ALA A 77 -7.72 11.09 -4.29
CA ALA A 77 -8.18 9.73 -4.01
C ALA A 77 -8.77 9.06 -5.26
N ASP A 78 -9.57 9.81 -6.04
CA ASP A 78 -10.16 9.34 -7.30
C ASP A 78 -9.08 9.10 -8.36
N GLU A 79 -8.13 10.04 -8.53
CA GLU A 79 -7.00 9.88 -9.46
C GLU A 79 -6.17 8.63 -9.13
N VAL A 80 -5.85 8.44 -7.86
CA VAL A 80 -5.07 7.27 -7.43
C VAL A 80 -5.85 5.98 -7.63
N LEU A 81 -7.17 5.97 -7.35
CA LEU A 81 -8.01 4.82 -7.59
C LEU A 81 -8.00 4.43 -9.08
N GLU A 82 -8.18 5.39 -9.99
CA GLU A 82 -8.14 5.16 -11.43
C GLU A 82 -6.79 4.56 -11.87
N ARG A 83 -5.67 5.11 -11.41
CA ARG A 83 -4.34 4.58 -11.71
C ARG A 83 -4.15 3.15 -11.19
N LEU A 84 -4.70 2.81 -10.03
CA LEU A 84 -4.65 1.45 -9.48
C LEU A 84 -5.54 0.49 -10.27
N GLN A 85 -6.67 0.95 -10.81
CA GLN A 85 -7.52 0.15 -11.71
C GLN A 85 -6.83 -0.12 -13.04
N GLN A 86 -6.19 0.89 -13.65
CA GLN A 86 -5.36 0.75 -14.85
C GLN A 86 -4.21 -0.25 -14.61
N PHE A 87 -3.51 -0.13 -13.47
CA PHE A 87 -2.49 -1.10 -13.07
C PHE A 87 -3.07 -2.53 -12.98
N ALA A 88 -4.25 -2.69 -12.37
CA ALA A 88 -4.92 -3.97 -12.21
C ALA A 88 -5.34 -4.59 -13.56
N ALA A 89 -5.66 -3.76 -14.55
CA ALA A 89 -5.92 -4.16 -15.94
C ALA A 89 -4.65 -4.51 -16.74
N GLY A 90 -3.45 -4.39 -16.12
CA GLY A 90 -2.18 -4.71 -16.76
C GLY A 90 -1.52 -3.54 -17.48
N GLU A 91 -2.12 -2.35 -17.46
CA GLU A 91 -1.57 -1.18 -18.13
C GLU A 91 -0.23 -0.73 -17.52
N LEU A 92 0.58 -0.03 -18.33
CA LEU A 92 1.86 0.53 -17.91
C LEU A 92 1.63 1.86 -17.18
N VAL A 93 1.42 1.79 -15.88
CA VAL A 93 1.18 2.96 -15.02
C VAL A 93 2.35 3.19 -14.06
N ASP A 94 2.84 4.41 -13.98
CA ASP A 94 3.86 4.78 -12.99
C ASP A 94 3.22 5.19 -11.65
N LEU A 95 3.23 4.27 -10.71
CA LEU A 95 2.76 4.49 -9.33
C LEU A 95 3.84 5.11 -8.42
N SER A 96 5.08 5.25 -8.90
CA SER A 96 6.22 5.67 -8.07
C SER A 96 6.15 7.15 -7.65
N LYS A 97 5.40 7.96 -8.38
CA LYS A 97 5.26 9.42 -8.14
C LYS A 97 4.07 9.78 -7.25
N ILE A 98 3.21 8.82 -6.93
CA ILE A 98 2.07 9.06 -6.04
C ILE A 98 2.58 9.48 -4.67
N PRO A 99 2.13 10.63 -4.11
CA PRO A 99 2.52 11.06 -2.78
C PRO A 99 1.96 10.11 -1.72
N ILE A 100 2.82 9.68 -0.79
CA ILE A 100 2.43 8.75 0.27
C ILE A 100 2.88 9.25 1.64
N SER A 101 2.06 9.08 2.65
CA SER A 101 2.42 9.45 4.01
C SER A 101 3.41 8.46 4.62
N LEU A 102 4.52 8.98 5.09
CA LEU A 102 5.57 8.24 5.78
C LEU A 102 5.72 8.69 7.26
N SER A 103 4.82 9.54 7.73
CA SER A 103 4.91 10.16 9.07
C SER A 103 4.96 9.13 10.21
N HIS A 104 4.22 8.04 10.05
CA HIS A 104 4.12 6.94 11.01
C HIS A 104 5.31 5.97 11.01
N LEU A 105 6.27 6.13 10.09
CA LEU A 105 7.38 5.22 9.91
C LEU A 105 8.65 5.72 10.62
N THR A 106 9.41 4.80 11.20
CA THR A 106 10.76 5.07 11.71
C THR A 106 11.72 5.40 10.55
N PRO A 107 12.89 6.02 10.84
CA PRO A 107 13.89 6.31 9.82
C PRO A 107 14.29 5.07 8.99
N PHE A 108 14.52 3.93 9.64
CA PHE A 108 14.80 2.67 8.94
C PHE A 108 13.66 2.23 8.03
N GLN A 109 12.42 2.24 8.51
CA GLN A 109 11.25 1.85 7.71
C GLN A 109 11.07 2.74 6.49
N ARG A 110 11.34 4.05 6.60
CA ARG A 110 11.31 5.00 5.47
C ARG A 110 12.34 4.63 4.40
N GLN A 111 13.58 4.27 4.80
CA GLN A 111 14.60 3.81 3.85
C GLN A 111 14.18 2.50 3.16
N VAL A 112 13.59 1.57 3.90
CA VAL A 112 13.06 0.32 3.33
C VAL A 112 11.95 0.59 2.32
N VAL A 113 10.99 1.47 2.63
CA VAL A 113 9.92 1.87 1.70
C VAL A 113 10.50 2.55 0.47
N LYS A 114 11.48 3.44 0.62
CA LYS A 114 12.17 4.10 -0.49
C LYS A 114 12.87 3.07 -1.39
N ALA A 115 13.63 2.14 -0.80
CA ALA A 115 14.30 1.07 -1.54
C ALA A 115 13.31 0.15 -2.27
N CYS A 116 12.18 -0.18 -1.64
CA CYS A 116 11.12 -0.97 -2.25
C CYS A 116 10.48 -0.25 -3.44
N ARG A 117 10.15 1.03 -3.33
CA ARG A 117 9.57 1.84 -4.42
C ARG A 117 10.51 2.03 -5.61
N ALA A 118 11.81 1.90 -5.41
CA ALA A 118 12.81 1.97 -6.48
C ALA A 118 12.90 0.69 -7.34
N ILE A 119 12.26 -0.41 -6.91
CA ILE A 119 12.20 -1.65 -7.71
C ILE A 119 11.26 -1.41 -8.89
N LYS A 120 11.77 -1.51 -10.11
CA LYS A 120 10.99 -1.29 -11.33
C LYS A 120 9.96 -2.41 -11.55
N ARG A 121 8.94 -2.11 -12.34
CA ARG A 121 7.98 -3.11 -12.85
C ARG A 121 8.75 -4.23 -13.58
N GLY A 122 8.35 -5.48 -13.36
CA GLY A 122 9.01 -6.66 -13.93
C GLY A 122 10.28 -7.11 -13.18
N ASP A 123 10.86 -6.24 -12.35
CA ASP A 123 12.02 -6.59 -11.51
C ASP A 123 11.56 -7.11 -10.14
N SER A 124 12.44 -7.88 -9.50
CA SER A 124 12.30 -8.27 -8.11
C SER A 124 13.61 -8.14 -7.34
N ARG A 125 13.53 -7.96 -6.03
CA ARG A 125 14.69 -7.94 -5.12
C ARG A 125 14.41 -8.84 -3.94
N SER A 126 15.44 -9.50 -3.44
CA SER A 126 15.35 -10.25 -2.20
C SER A 126 15.23 -9.31 -1.00
N TYR A 127 14.68 -9.81 0.12
CA TYR A 127 14.66 -9.07 1.39
C TYR A 127 16.06 -8.59 1.81
N GLY A 128 17.11 -9.36 1.50
CA GLY A 128 18.50 -9.00 1.79
C GLY A 128 19.00 -7.84 0.92
N GLU A 129 18.70 -7.84 -0.38
CA GLU A 129 19.06 -6.76 -1.30
C GLU A 129 18.33 -5.46 -0.93
N VAL A 130 17.05 -5.53 -0.54
CA VAL A 130 16.31 -4.35 -0.04
C VAL A 130 16.90 -3.85 1.26
N ALA A 131 17.33 -4.74 2.17
CA ALA A 131 18.00 -4.36 3.41
C ALA A 131 19.32 -3.63 3.15
N ALA A 132 20.13 -4.14 2.21
CA ALA A 132 21.38 -3.50 1.80
C ALA A 132 21.14 -2.12 1.17
N ALA A 133 20.15 -2.01 0.26
CA ALA A 133 19.75 -0.75 -0.37
C ALA A 133 19.19 0.27 0.65
N ALA A 134 18.58 -0.19 1.75
CA ALA A 134 18.13 0.63 2.86
C ALA A 134 19.25 1.01 3.86
N GLY A 135 20.53 0.69 3.55
CA GLY A 135 21.69 1.00 4.40
C GLY A 135 21.83 0.10 5.62
N SER A 136 21.16 -1.06 5.64
CA SER A 136 21.18 -1.99 6.78
C SER A 136 21.39 -3.44 6.32
N PRO A 137 22.59 -3.78 5.78
CA PRO A 137 22.90 -5.16 5.37
C PRO A 137 22.66 -6.13 6.52
N GLY A 138 22.04 -7.28 6.23
CA GLY A 138 21.68 -8.27 7.25
C GLY A 138 20.30 -8.09 7.90
N ALA A 139 19.60 -6.95 7.69
CA ALA A 139 18.30 -6.67 8.26
C ALA A 139 17.10 -7.29 7.48
N ALA A 140 17.29 -8.37 6.74
CA ALA A 140 16.27 -8.99 5.89
C ALA A 140 14.96 -9.32 6.63
N ARG A 141 15.04 -9.80 7.88
CA ARG A 141 13.86 -10.08 8.71
C ARG A 141 13.08 -8.81 9.05
N ALA A 142 13.80 -7.71 9.36
CA ALA A 142 13.18 -6.42 9.64
C ALA A 142 12.49 -5.84 8.39
N VAL A 143 13.11 -5.97 7.20
CA VAL A 143 12.47 -5.65 5.91
C VAL A 143 11.19 -6.46 5.74
N GLY A 144 11.20 -7.76 6.03
CA GLY A 144 10.00 -8.61 5.98
C GLY A 144 8.87 -8.07 6.86
N GLN A 145 9.18 -7.58 8.07
CA GLN A 145 8.19 -6.95 8.94
C GLN A 145 7.63 -5.65 8.35
N VAL A 146 8.49 -4.78 7.77
CA VAL A 146 8.04 -3.55 7.11
C VAL A 146 7.10 -3.88 5.95
N MET A 147 7.44 -4.86 5.12
CA MET A 147 6.59 -5.28 4.00
C MET A 147 5.25 -5.86 4.48
N ARG A 148 5.26 -6.62 5.58
CA ARG A 148 4.04 -7.19 6.17
C ARG A 148 3.06 -6.13 6.67
N THR A 149 3.56 -5.01 7.18
CA THR A 149 2.77 -3.90 7.72
C THR A 149 2.58 -2.76 6.72
N ASN A 150 2.86 -3.00 5.43
CA ASN A 150 2.70 -2.00 4.38
C ASN A 150 1.24 -1.53 4.30
N ARG A 151 1.03 -0.22 4.51
CA ARG A 151 -0.29 0.42 4.47
C ARG A 151 -0.75 0.77 3.05
N MET A 152 0.19 0.88 2.10
CA MET A 152 -0.07 1.35 0.74
C MET A 152 0.43 0.32 -0.31
N PRO A 153 -0.12 -0.93 -0.27
CA PRO A 153 0.26 -1.94 -1.25
C PRO A 153 -0.02 -1.46 -2.68
N LEU A 154 0.66 -1.99 -3.66
CA LEU A 154 0.75 -1.60 -5.05
C LEU A 154 1.59 -0.32 -5.25
N ILE A 155 1.31 0.78 -4.56
CA ILE A 155 2.12 2.02 -4.58
C ILE A 155 3.49 1.77 -3.94
N VAL A 156 3.53 1.03 -2.83
CA VAL A 156 4.76 0.43 -2.28
C VAL A 156 4.76 -1.05 -2.68
N PRO A 157 5.51 -1.44 -3.72
CA PRO A 157 5.35 -2.71 -4.40
C PRO A 157 5.99 -3.87 -3.62
N CYS A 158 5.46 -4.17 -2.43
CA CYS A 158 5.96 -5.24 -1.56
C CYS A 158 5.88 -6.63 -2.22
N HIS A 159 5.07 -6.82 -3.26
CA HIS A 159 5.03 -8.03 -4.07
C HIS A 159 6.32 -8.26 -4.86
N ARG A 160 7.09 -7.21 -5.21
CA ARG A 160 8.39 -7.29 -5.88
C ARG A 160 9.52 -7.69 -4.92
N VAL A 161 9.25 -7.76 -3.60
CA VAL A 161 10.24 -8.21 -2.61
C VAL A 161 10.05 -9.71 -2.35
N VAL A 162 11.06 -10.51 -2.68
CA VAL A 162 11.02 -11.98 -2.68
C VAL A 162 12.03 -12.58 -1.68
N ALA A 163 11.92 -13.86 -1.38
CA ALA A 163 12.92 -14.56 -0.57
C ALA A 163 14.16 -14.89 -1.42
N ALA A 164 15.26 -15.24 -0.75
CA ALA A 164 16.48 -15.68 -1.41
C ALA A 164 16.21 -16.89 -2.35
N GLY A 165 16.93 -16.94 -3.47
CA GLY A 165 16.73 -17.96 -4.48
C GLY A 165 15.42 -17.84 -5.28
N GLY A 166 14.83 -16.65 -5.33
CA GLY A 166 13.62 -16.39 -6.15
C GLY A 166 12.32 -16.96 -5.60
N LYS A 167 12.32 -17.51 -4.38
CA LYS A 167 11.08 -17.98 -3.72
C LYS A 167 10.19 -16.77 -3.37
N LEU A 168 8.87 -16.91 -3.51
CA LEU A 168 7.93 -15.80 -3.33
C LEU A 168 8.01 -15.13 -1.95
N GLY A 169 8.33 -15.87 -0.87
CA GLY A 169 8.24 -15.36 0.49
C GLY A 169 6.80 -15.08 0.93
N GLY A 170 6.60 -14.39 2.07
CA GLY A 170 5.28 -14.08 2.58
C GLY A 170 4.56 -12.97 1.81
N PHE A 171 3.20 -12.93 1.92
CA PHE A 171 2.37 -11.84 1.44
C PHE A 171 1.10 -11.71 2.29
N SER A 172 0.76 -10.49 2.71
CA SER A 172 -0.32 -10.22 3.68
C SER A 172 -1.64 -9.76 3.04
N ALA A 173 -1.69 -9.60 1.71
CA ALA A 173 -2.93 -9.26 1.02
C ALA A 173 -3.92 -10.45 1.03
N PRO A 174 -5.22 -10.22 0.84
CA PRO A 174 -6.17 -11.29 0.58
C PRO A 174 -5.65 -12.25 -0.49
N GLN A 175 -5.94 -13.55 -0.37
CA GLN A 175 -5.44 -14.63 -1.23
C GLN A 175 -3.91 -14.93 -1.07
N GLY A 176 -3.17 -14.20 -0.22
CA GLY A 176 -1.79 -14.51 0.14
C GLY A 176 -0.85 -14.67 -1.07
N LEU A 177 -0.12 -15.78 -1.12
CA LEU A 177 0.87 -16.03 -2.18
C LEU A 177 0.28 -16.15 -3.59
N ALA A 178 -0.98 -16.54 -3.73
CA ALA A 178 -1.65 -16.58 -5.04
C ALA A 178 -1.76 -15.17 -5.62
N MET A 179 -2.17 -14.18 -4.81
CA MET A 179 -2.20 -12.78 -5.22
C MET A 179 -0.81 -12.25 -5.54
N LYS A 180 0.21 -12.58 -4.75
CA LYS A 180 1.59 -12.16 -5.04
C LYS A 180 2.08 -12.67 -6.39
N ARG A 181 1.84 -13.95 -6.68
CA ARG A 181 2.18 -14.54 -7.98
C ARG A 181 1.46 -13.82 -9.11
N ARG A 182 0.15 -13.60 -8.98
CA ARG A 182 -0.65 -12.90 -9.97
C ARG A 182 -0.12 -11.50 -10.25
N LEU A 183 0.30 -10.74 -9.22
CA LEU A 183 0.89 -9.41 -9.39
C LEU A 183 2.23 -9.46 -10.14
N LEU A 184 3.10 -10.42 -9.81
CA LEU A 184 4.37 -10.59 -10.51
C LEU A 184 4.17 -11.03 -11.96
N GLU A 185 3.19 -11.89 -12.24
CA GLU A 185 2.82 -12.30 -13.59
C GLU A 185 2.24 -11.12 -14.39
N LEU A 186 1.38 -10.30 -13.77
CA LEU A 186 0.80 -9.09 -14.37
C LEU A 186 1.88 -8.07 -14.79
N GLU A 187 3.00 -8.04 -14.08
CA GLU A 187 4.11 -7.14 -14.35
C GLU A 187 5.18 -7.71 -15.29
N SER A 188 5.15 -9.01 -15.54
CA SER A 188 6.16 -9.64 -16.39
C SER A 188 5.86 -9.40 -17.87
N ASP A 189 6.82 -8.87 -18.62
CA ASP A 189 6.72 -8.67 -20.07
C ASP A 189 6.66 -10.01 -20.87
N ARG A 190 6.68 -11.16 -20.17
CA ARG A 190 6.70 -12.49 -20.78
C ARG A 190 5.34 -12.97 -21.32
N LEU A 191 4.28 -12.18 -21.13
CA LEU A 191 2.93 -12.55 -21.59
C LEU A 191 2.58 -12.01 -23.00
N PHE A 192 3.51 -11.32 -23.67
CA PHE A 192 3.29 -10.73 -25.00
C PHE A 192 4.28 -11.21 -26.08
N THR A 193 4.78 -12.45 -25.93
CA THR A 193 5.50 -13.14 -27.04
C THR A 193 4.80 -14.41 -27.43
#